data_2f71d35fd741ed807b8fc7f1d3b23caf
#
_entry.id   2f71d35fd741ed807b8fc7f1d3b23caf
#
_cell.length_a   1.000
_cell.length_b   1.000
_cell.length_c   1.000
_cell.angle_alpha   90.00
_cell.angle_beta   90.00
_cell.angle_gamma   90.00
#
_symmetry.space_group_name_H-M   'P 1'
#
loop_
_entity.id
_entity.type
_entity.pdbx_description
1 polymer ?
#
loop_
_entity_poly.entity_id
_entity_poly.type
_entity_poly.pdbx_seq_one_letter_code
_entity_poly.pdbx_strand_id
1 'polypeptide(L)'
;MDVIVLAGGFGTRLRPWTLHAPKPLIPILDRTMIEHVASILPEGMVDKVLVAAGYGIEQMRSHFSGLDLPYEVVIVEETEPLGTGGAIANCREHLGEGTCCVINGDLLTSLRVDEMLAAHQVTGTLASISLWEVEDPSRFGVADYDAQSTLIHRFQEKPPREEAYSNLINAGTYLLEPEVFDRMPEGAFSMERVVFPVLAEEGELSGFPFEGHFVDAGTPESYIEAMQTSIRNRAWVGGESAQGGNWFGDSVSVASDASISESALDSGGQIAGGSTVVSSALLPNVIVESGCQISGCMIGHNAHIGANSILEDVVVDHGAVVPRGHAQNGGVFPTAG
;
A
#
# COMPACT_ATOMS: atom_id res chain seq x y z
N MET A 1 20.46 7.88 6.00
CA MET A 1 19.30 8.59 5.41
C MET A 1 18.08 8.34 6.27
N ASP A 2 17.32 9.39 6.61
CA ASP A 2 16.04 9.22 7.29
C ASP A 2 14.91 8.95 6.29
N VAL A 3 13.90 8.20 6.73
CA VAL A 3 12.74 7.83 5.90
C VAL A 3 11.46 8.28 6.60
N ILE A 4 10.53 8.89 5.87
CA ILE A 4 9.18 9.20 6.33
C ILE A 4 8.21 8.24 5.64
N VAL A 5 7.42 7.50 6.41
CA VAL A 5 6.32 6.70 5.89
C VAL A 5 5.00 7.38 6.19
N LEU A 6 4.26 7.75 5.14
CA LEU A 6 2.96 8.40 5.26
C LEU A 6 1.88 7.37 5.59
N ALA A 7 1.38 7.41 6.81
CA ALA A 7 0.45 6.45 7.40
C ALA A 7 -0.80 7.10 8.02
N GLY A 8 -1.03 8.41 7.82
CA GLY A 8 -2.11 9.19 8.44
C GLY A 8 -3.52 8.97 7.88
N GLY A 9 -3.64 8.26 6.76
CA GLY A 9 -4.92 8.04 6.09
C GLY A 9 -5.85 7.07 6.84
N PHE A 10 -7.16 7.41 6.97
CA PHE A 10 -8.17 6.57 7.62
C PHE A 10 -8.52 5.27 6.86
N GLY A 11 -8.05 5.09 5.62
CA GLY A 11 -8.31 3.89 4.83
C GLY A 11 -9.79 3.58 4.59
N THR A 12 -10.65 4.59 4.46
CA THR A 12 -12.12 4.44 4.44
C THR A 12 -12.63 3.52 3.34
N ARG A 13 -11.89 3.38 2.23
CA ARG A 13 -12.22 2.48 1.11
C ARG A 13 -12.02 1.00 1.42
N LEU A 14 -11.21 0.66 2.42
CA LEU A 14 -10.98 -0.70 2.91
C LEU A 14 -11.81 -1.04 4.16
N ARG A 15 -12.82 -0.21 4.49
CA ARG A 15 -13.77 -0.58 5.55
C ARG A 15 -14.54 -1.85 5.13
N PRO A 16 -14.85 -2.73 6.10
CA PRO A 16 -14.76 -2.54 7.57
C PRO A 16 -13.40 -2.84 8.20
N TRP A 17 -12.45 -3.43 7.49
CA TRP A 17 -11.15 -3.86 8.05
C TRP A 17 -10.39 -2.71 8.73
N THR A 18 -10.44 -1.51 8.13
CA THR A 18 -9.79 -0.32 8.72
C THR A 18 -10.54 0.29 9.92
N LEU A 19 -11.64 -0.29 10.35
CA LEU A 19 -12.26 0.03 11.66
C LEU A 19 -11.56 -0.73 12.81
N HIS A 20 -10.86 -1.82 12.51
CA HIS A 20 -10.20 -2.68 13.49
C HIS A 20 -8.70 -2.42 13.60
N ALA A 21 -8.07 -2.04 12.49
CA ALA A 21 -6.63 -1.74 12.45
C ALA A 21 -6.35 -0.58 11.49
N PRO A 22 -5.32 0.25 11.74
CA PRO A 22 -4.90 1.26 10.77
C PRO A 22 -4.47 0.59 9.47
N LYS A 23 -4.76 1.25 8.32
CA LYS A 23 -4.50 0.71 6.98
C LYS A 23 -3.09 0.11 6.81
N PRO A 24 -2.00 0.76 7.27
CA PRO A 24 -0.66 0.22 7.11
C PRO A 24 -0.42 -1.11 7.83
N LEU A 25 -1.25 -1.47 8.80
CA LEU A 25 -1.18 -2.75 9.52
C LEU A 25 -2.09 -3.84 8.94
N ILE A 26 -2.83 -3.56 7.87
CA ILE A 26 -3.58 -4.61 7.16
C ILE A 26 -2.58 -5.55 6.48
N PRO A 27 -2.71 -6.89 6.70
CA PRO A 27 -1.78 -7.85 6.12
C PRO A 27 -2.01 -8.02 4.62
N ILE A 28 -0.93 -8.20 3.88
CA ILE A 28 -0.90 -8.74 2.51
C ILE A 28 -0.03 -10.00 2.60
N LEU A 29 -0.64 -11.17 2.56
CA LEU A 29 0.00 -12.46 2.85
C LEU A 29 0.49 -12.50 4.31
N ASP A 30 1.76 -12.78 4.52
CA ASP A 30 2.43 -12.94 5.81
C ASP A 30 3.01 -11.65 6.43
N ARG A 31 2.81 -10.50 5.76
CA ARG A 31 3.34 -9.18 6.17
C ARG A 31 2.28 -8.10 6.10
N THR A 32 2.41 -7.13 6.96
CA THR A 32 1.58 -5.91 6.87
C THR A 32 1.99 -5.03 5.71
N MET A 33 1.12 -4.13 5.26
CA MET A 33 1.45 -3.17 4.18
C MET A 33 2.71 -2.38 4.51
N ILE A 34 2.88 -1.92 5.76
CA ILE A 34 4.05 -1.14 6.16
C ILE A 34 5.35 -1.97 6.16
N GLU A 35 5.27 -3.28 6.42
CA GLU A 35 6.43 -4.18 6.28
C GLU A 35 6.80 -4.40 4.81
N HIS A 36 5.82 -4.40 3.90
CA HIS A 36 6.11 -4.38 2.46
C HIS A 36 6.82 -3.09 2.05
N VAL A 37 6.36 -1.92 2.53
CA VAL A 37 7.06 -0.64 2.32
C VAL A 37 8.48 -0.68 2.91
N ALA A 38 8.64 -1.20 4.12
CA ALA A 38 9.96 -1.33 4.74
C ALA A 38 10.93 -2.23 3.96
N SER A 39 10.42 -3.21 3.22
CA SER A 39 11.25 -4.16 2.46
C SER A 39 11.97 -3.57 1.25
N ILE A 40 11.57 -2.38 0.75
CA ILE A 40 12.29 -1.68 -0.33
C ILE A 40 13.40 -0.76 0.19
N LEU A 41 13.50 -0.58 1.51
CA LEU A 41 14.52 0.26 2.10
C LEU A 41 15.91 -0.38 1.98
N PRO A 42 16.92 0.34 1.49
CA PRO A 42 18.24 -0.22 1.28
C PRO A 42 18.92 -0.53 2.62
N GLU A 43 19.36 -1.77 2.78
CA GLU A 43 20.03 -2.24 4.00
C GLU A 43 21.29 -1.42 4.30
N GLY A 44 21.44 -0.99 5.55
CA GLY A 44 22.61 -0.22 6.03
C GLY A 44 22.65 1.23 5.56
N MET A 45 21.64 1.72 4.82
CA MET A 45 21.56 3.12 4.38
C MET A 45 20.49 3.93 5.15
N VAL A 46 19.64 3.26 5.91
CA VAL A 46 18.57 3.88 6.69
C VAL A 46 18.96 3.96 8.16
N ASP A 47 18.92 5.16 8.72
CA ASP A 47 19.22 5.41 10.12
C ASP A 47 17.97 5.40 10.99
N LYS A 48 16.88 6.01 10.46
CA LYS A 48 15.62 6.18 11.16
C LYS A 48 14.44 6.14 10.19
N VAL A 49 13.32 5.55 10.64
CA VAL A 49 12.03 5.57 9.96
C VAL A 49 11.02 6.33 10.81
N LEU A 50 10.51 7.44 10.30
CA LEU A 50 9.46 8.25 10.90
C LEU A 50 8.12 7.81 10.30
N VAL A 51 7.21 7.31 11.12
CA VAL A 51 5.87 6.92 10.67
C VAL A 51 4.90 8.03 11.02
N ALA A 52 4.50 8.84 10.03
CA ALA A 52 3.51 9.91 10.20
C ALA A 52 2.11 9.28 10.24
N ALA A 53 1.46 9.28 11.41
CA ALA A 53 0.21 8.57 11.63
C ALA A 53 -0.79 9.40 12.45
N GLY A 54 -2.07 9.42 12.04
CA GLY A 54 -3.17 10.11 12.75
C GLY A 54 -4.18 9.16 13.38
N TYR A 55 -4.07 7.84 13.15
CA TYR A 55 -5.00 6.84 13.65
C TYR A 55 -4.26 5.54 14.05
N GLY A 56 -4.74 4.89 15.13
CA GLY A 56 -4.19 3.61 15.57
C GLY A 56 -2.74 3.68 16.08
N ILE A 57 -2.32 4.80 16.64
CA ILE A 57 -0.94 5.06 17.11
C ILE A 57 -0.44 3.94 18.04
N GLU A 58 -1.25 3.51 19.03
CA GLU A 58 -0.86 2.47 19.97
C GLU A 58 -0.71 1.10 19.31
N GLN A 59 -1.54 0.80 18.29
CA GLN A 59 -1.42 -0.43 17.51
C GLN A 59 -0.12 -0.41 16.68
N MET A 60 0.23 0.73 16.08
CA MET A 60 1.49 0.92 15.37
C MET A 60 2.69 0.75 16.31
N ARG A 61 2.68 1.39 17.48
CA ARG A 61 3.74 1.24 18.49
C ARG A 61 3.91 -0.21 18.94
N SER A 62 2.78 -0.89 19.22
CA SER A 62 2.80 -2.30 19.60
C SER A 62 3.38 -3.18 18.50
N HIS A 63 3.01 -2.93 17.24
CA HIS A 63 3.51 -3.67 16.09
C HIS A 63 5.02 -3.54 15.96
N PHE A 64 5.55 -2.31 15.90
CA PHE A 64 6.99 -2.08 15.74
C PHE A 64 7.82 -2.52 16.94
N SER A 65 7.28 -2.48 18.17
CA SER A 65 8.00 -2.95 19.36
C SER A 65 8.27 -4.47 19.34
N GLY A 66 7.54 -5.23 18.54
CA GLY A 66 7.70 -6.68 18.36
C GLY A 66 8.70 -7.07 17.25
N LEU A 67 9.20 -6.09 16.47
CA LEU A 67 10.07 -6.34 15.34
C LEU A 67 11.54 -6.04 15.69
N ASP A 68 12.45 -6.90 15.21
CA ASP A 68 13.90 -6.64 15.24
C ASP A 68 14.30 -5.94 13.94
N LEU A 69 14.35 -4.60 13.96
CA LEU A 69 14.61 -3.77 12.79
C LEU A 69 16.02 -3.20 12.85
N PRO A 70 16.73 -3.06 11.71
CA PRO A 70 18.09 -2.54 11.65
C PRO A 70 18.16 -0.99 11.79
N TYR A 71 17.05 -0.32 12.06
CA TYR A 71 16.91 1.13 12.17
C TYR A 71 15.92 1.49 13.30
N GLU A 72 16.04 2.71 13.80
CA GLU A 72 15.10 3.28 14.76
C GLU A 72 13.74 3.56 14.10
N VAL A 73 12.62 3.26 14.79
CA VAL A 73 11.27 3.64 14.34
C VAL A 73 10.67 4.63 15.32
N VAL A 74 10.27 5.80 14.81
CA VAL A 74 9.61 6.87 15.57
C VAL A 74 8.21 7.12 15.00
N ILE A 75 7.18 6.99 15.82
CA ILE A 75 5.82 7.35 15.41
C ILE A 75 5.61 8.84 15.65
N VAL A 76 5.39 9.60 14.56
CA VAL A 76 5.09 11.03 14.59
C VAL A 76 3.58 11.20 14.46
N GLU A 77 2.97 11.68 15.54
CA GLU A 77 1.51 11.77 15.63
C GLU A 77 0.97 13.00 14.88
N GLU A 78 -0.07 12.77 14.06
CA GLU A 78 -0.90 13.81 13.46
C GLU A 78 -2.15 14.00 14.31
N THR A 79 -2.26 15.11 15.04
CA THR A 79 -3.42 15.41 15.89
C THR A 79 -4.67 15.79 15.11
N GLU A 80 -4.50 16.17 13.84
CA GLU A 80 -5.55 16.47 12.86
C GLU A 80 -5.05 16.07 11.46
N PRO A 81 -5.93 15.87 10.46
CA PRO A 81 -5.51 15.55 9.10
C PRO A 81 -4.69 16.68 8.47
N LEU A 82 -3.38 16.45 8.27
CA LEU A 82 -2.45 17.45 7.75
C LEU A 82 -2.28 17.39 6.22
N GLY A 83 -2.81 16.36 5.56
CA GLY A 83 -2.49 16.07 4.16
C GLY A 83 -1.06 15.61 3.98
N THR A 84 -0.67 15.23 2.74
CA THR A 84 0.66 14.65 2.47
C THR A 84 1.79 15.62 2.83
N GLY A 85 1.69 16.88 2.46
CA GLY A 85 2.71 17.88 2.74
C GLY A 85 2.81 18.28 4.20
N GLY A 86 1.67 18.50 4.88
CA GLY A 86 1.68 18.83 6.29
C GLY A 86 2.19 17.68 7.17
N ALA A 87 1.90 16.42 6.80
CA ALA A 87 2.43 15.24 7.48
C ALA A 87 3.96 15.15 7.36
N ILE A 88 4.51 15.43 6.17
CA ILE A 88 5.95 15.50 5.94
C ILE A 88 6.56 16.65 6.76
N ALA A 89 5.97 17.85 6.71
CA ALA A 89 6.46 19.01 7.46
C ALA A 89 6.45 18.76 8.97
N ASN A 90 5.46 18.04 9.50
CA ASN A 90 5.37 17.65 10.91
C ASN A 90 6.51 16.73 11.36
N CYS A 91 7.13 16.01 10.44
CA CYS A 91 8.31 15.18 10.73
C CYS A 91 9.64 15.96 10.81
N ARG A 92 9.68 17.23 10.39
CA ARG A 92 10.91 18.02 10.21
C ARG A 92 11.83 18.01 11.43
N GLU A 93 11.28 18.20 12.63
CA GLU A 93 12.07 18.28 13.88
C GLU A 93 12.72 16.94 14.26
N HIS A 94 12.28 15.84 13.68
CA HIS A 94 12.81 14.51 13.91
C HIS A 94 13.83 14.06 12.86
N LEU A 95 13.98 14.81 11.76
CA LEU A 95 14.92 14.51 10.69
C LEU A 95 16.34 14.96 11.04
N GLY A 96 17.33 14.20 10.58
CA GLY A 96 18.72 14.59 10.54
C GLY A 96 19.03 15.55 9.38
N GLU A 97 20.32 15.79 9.17
CA GLU A 97 20.81 16.56 8.03
C GLU A 97 20.88 15.69 6.76
N GLY A 98 20.57 16.27 5.61
CA GLY A 98 20.68 15.64 4.29
C GLY A 98 19.35 15.15 3.71
N THR A 99 19.44 14.48 2.57
CA THR A 99 18.28 13.96 1.81
C THR A 99 17.46 13.02 2.65
N CYS A 100 16.13 13.23 2.73
CA CYS A 100 15.21 12.26 3.30
C CYS A 100 14.40 11.57 2.21
N CYS A 101 14.02 10.31 2.46
CA CYS A 101 13.10 9.55 1.62
C CYS A 101 11.69 9.60 2.21
N VAL A 102 10.68 9.87 1.40
CA VAL A 102 9.26 9.81 1.79
C VAL A 102 8.58 8.71 1.00
N ILE A 103 7.80 7.87 1.65
CA ILE A 103 7.10 6.74 1.01
C ILE A 103 5.66 6.68 1.52
N ASN A 104 4.70 6.52 0.61
CA ASN A 104 3.32 6.22 0.99
C ASN A 104 3.24 4.84 1.65
N GLY A 105 2.58 4.74 2.80
CA GLY A 105 2.55 3.54 3.65
C GLY A 105 1.66 2.39 3.17
N ASP A 106 1.13 2.48 1.96
CA ASP A 106 0.20 1.53 1.34
C ASP A 106 0.67 1.01 -0.02
N LEU A 107 1.95 1.19 -0.32
CA LEU A 107 2.54 0.75 -1.59
C LEU A 107 3.07 -0.68 -1.53
N LEU A 108 2.86 -1.38 -2.63
CA LEU A 108 3.61 -2.57 -3.01
C LEU A 108 4.39 -2.24 -4.28
N THR A 109 5.73 -2.17 -4.19
CA THR A 109 6.54 -1.70 -5.30
C THR A 109 7.90 -2.40 -5.37
N SER A 110 8.45 -2.53 -6.57
CA SER A 110 9.81 -3.01 -6.83
C SER A 110 10.82 -1.88 -6.95
N LEU A 111 10.46 -0.65 -6.57
CA LEU A 111 11.36 0.49 -6.62
C LEU A 111 12.68 0.20 -5.87
N ARG A 112 13.78 0.52 -6.50
CA ARG A 112 15.12 0.50 -5.92
C ARG A 112 15.47 1.90 -5.39
N VAL A 113 15.23 2.10 -4.09
CA VAL A 113 15.46 3.40 -3.43
C VAL A 113 16.93 3.81 -3.49
N ASP A 114 17.86 2.85 -3.41
CA ASP A 114 19.30 3.08 -3.59
C ASP A 114 19.66 3.63 -4.98
N GLU A 115 19.05 3.08 -6.04
CA GLU A 115 19.25 3.56 -7.42
C GLU A 115 18.61 4.94 -7.62
N MET A 116 17.42 5.16 -7.06
CA MET A 116 16.76 6.46 -7.09
C MET A 116 17.58 7.53 -6.37
N LEU A 117 18.16 7.21 -5.20
CA LEU A 117 19.04 8.12 -4.45
C LEU A 117 20.30 8.48 -5.26
N ALA A 118 20.92 7.49 -5.89
CA ALA A 118 22.08 7.74 -6.73
C ALA A 118 21.75 8.65 -7.93
N ALA A 119 20.59 8.46 -8.56
CA ALA A 119 20.12 9.32 -9.65
C ALA A 119 19.81 10.75 -9.16
N HIS A 120 19.14 10.89 -8.00
CA HIS A 120 18.85 12.18 -7.37
C HIS A 120 20.13 12.99 -7.11
N GLN A 121 21.16 12.36 -6.55
CA GLN A 121 22.46 13.01 -6.30
C GLN A 121 23.18 13.48 -7.57
N VAL A 122 22.95 12.81 -8.70
CA VAL A 122 23.51 13.21 -10.01
C VAL A 122 22.76 14.42 -10.59
N THR A 123 21.45 14.45 -10.46
CA THR A 123 20.64 15.60 -10.96
C THR A 123 20.86 16.86 -10.11
N GLY A 124 21.06 16.72 -8.80
CA GLY A 124 21.24 17.83 -7.86
C GLY A 124 20.01 18.73 -7.72
N THR A 125 18.83 18.22 -8.03
CA THR A 125 17.53 18.90 -7.83
C THR A 125 17.11 18.85 -6.36
N LEU A 126 16.23 19.75 -5.93
CA LEU A 126 15.73 19.76 -4.54
C LEU A 126 14.80 18.59 -4.23
N ALA A 127 14.13 18.04 -5.22
CA ALA A 127 13.28 16.87 -5.04
C ALA A 127 13.32 15.90 -6.23
N SER A 128 13.11 14.63 -5.97
CA SER A 128 12.86 13.60 -6.99
C SER A 128 11.59 12.83 -6.67
N ILE A 129 10.83 12.45 -7.69
CA ILE A 129 9.62 11.62 -7.60
C ILE A 129 9.84 10.31 -8.36
N SER A 130 9.51 9.17 -7.75
CA SER A 130 9.41 7.90 -8.47
C SER A 130 8.25 7.94 -9.46
N LEU A 131 8.46 7.47 -10.69
CA LEU A 131 7.47 7.51 -11.77
C LEU A 131 7.13 6.10 -12.26
N TRP A 132 5.83 5.85 -12.44
CA TRP A 132 5.31 4.60 -12.98
C TRP A 132 4.41 4.87 -14.19
N GLU A 133 4.46 4.01 -15.21
CA GLU A 133 3.60 4.15 -16.39
C GLU A 133 2.28 3.37 -16.20
N VAL A 134 1.15 4.04 -16.47
CA VAL A 134 -0.20 3.46 -16.37
C VAL A 134 -1.02 3.75 -17.64
N GLU A 135 -2.08 2.96 -17.89
CA GLU A 135 -3.00 3.21 -19.00
C GLU A 135 -3.92 4.42 -18.74
N ASP A 136 -4.38 4.59 -17.51
CA ASP A 136 -5.24 5.70 -17.09
C ASP A 136 -4.64 6.47 -15.91
N PRO A 137 -4.04 7.65 -16.16
CA PRO A 137 -3.38 8.44 -15.14
C PRO A 137 -4.34 9.32 -14.30
N SER A 138 -5.62 9.37 -14.62
CA SER A 138 -6.59 10.36 -14.06
C SER A 138 -6.76 10.27 -12.53
N ARG A 139 -6.36 9.17 -11.90
CA ARG A 139 -6.45 8.96 -10.44
C ARG A 139 -5.21 9.40 -9.67
N PHE A 140 -4.15 9.82 -10.35
CA PHE A 140 -2.82 10.08 -9.79
C PHE A 140 -2.31 11.47 -10.14
N GLY A 141 -1.23 11.87 -9.50
CA GLY A 141 -0.43 13.01 -9.98
C GLY A 141 0.31 12.62 -11.27
N VAL A 142 0.31 13.48 -12.26
CA VAL A 142 0.89 13.23 -13.59
C VAL A 142 2.08 14.14 -13.83
N ALA A 143 3.18 13.56 -14.31
CA ALA A 143 4.43 14.24 -14.59
C ALA A 143 4.66 14.44 -16.10
N ASP A 144 5.02 15.65 -16.50
CA ASP A 144 5.60 15.97 -17.82
C ASP A 144 7.12 15.79 -17.71
N TYR A 145 7.58 14.57 -17.93
CA TYR A 145 8.97 14.14 -17.70
C TYR A 145 9.79 14.16 -18.98
N ASP A 146 10.97 14.77 -18.92
CA ASP A 146 11.97 14.73 -19.98
C ASP A 146 13.09 13.74 -19.66
N ALA A 147 13.19 12.66 -20.43
CA ALA A 147 14.18 11.63 -20.23
C ALA A 147 15.65 12.07 -20.53
N GLN A 148 15.87 13.19 -21.21
CA GLN A 148 17.22 13.69 -21.49
C GLN A 148 17.79 14.48 -20.31
N SER A 149 16.99 15.37 -19.75
CA SER A 149 17.37 16.16 -18.57
C SER A 149 17.05 15.49 -17.24
N THR A 150 16.21 14.44 -17.26
CA THR A 150 15.60 13.78 -16.08
C THR A 150 14.69 14.70 -15.26
N LEU A 151 14.34 15.88 -15.77
CA LEU A 151 13.50 16.85 -15.11
C LEU A 151 12.00 16.61 -15.38
N ILE A 152 11.20 16.97 -14.40
CA ILE A 152 9.75 17.11 -14.54
C ILE A 152 9.47 18.60 -14.77
N HIS A 153 8.97 18.95 -15.98
CA HIS A 153 8.69 20.33 -16.34
C HIS A 153 7.34 20.83 -15.83
N ARG A 154 6.39 19.91 -15.68
CA ARG A 154 5.06 20.21 -15.15
C ARG A 154 4.55 19.03 -14.34
N PHE A 155 3.84 19.32 -13.26
CA PHE A 155 3.20 18.34 -12.42
C PHE A 155 1.75 18.74 -12.15
N GLN A 156 0.82 17.80 -12.31
CA GLN A 156 -0.61 18.03 -12.11
C GLN A 156 -1.26 16.90 -11.35
N GLU A 157 -1.93 17.22 -10.25
CA GLU A 157 -2.62 16.24 -9.40
C GLU A 157 -4.00 15.92 -9.96
N LYS A 158 -4.22 14.66 -10.33
CA LYS A 158 -5.49 14.09 -10.79
C LYS A 158 -6.17 14.87 -11.91
N PRO A 159 -5.50 15.06 -13.04
CA PRO A 159 -6.13 15.70 -14.21
C PRO A 159 -7.23 14.80 -14.78
N PRO A 160 -8.23 15.37 -15.49
CA PRO A 160 -9.03 14.58 -16.41
C PRO A 160 -8.12 13.86 -17.42
N ARG A 161 -8.51 12.64 -17.83
CA ARG A 161 -7.66 11.81 -18.72
C ARG A 161 -7.23 12.54 -19.99
N GLU A 162 -8.14 13.31 -20.58
CA GLU A 162 -7.91 14.11 -21.78
C GLU A 162 -6.97 15.31 -21.59
N GLU A 163 -6.70 15.71 -20.36
CA GLU A 163 -5.80 16.81 -20.00
C GLU A 163 -4.45 16.33 -19.45
N ALA A 164 -4.28 15.01 -19.28
CA ALA A 164 -3.06 14.43 -18.75
C ALA A 164 -1.89 14.61 -19.72
N TYR A 165 -0.77 15.11 -19.21
CA TYR A 165 0.43 15.39 -20.03
C TYR A 165 1.12 14.12 -20.52
N SER A 166 1.01 13.04 -19.76
CA SER A 166 1.65 11.75 -20.03
C SER A 166 0.89 10.64 -19.31
N ASN A 167 1.38 9.40 -19.46
CA ASN A 167 0.96 8.25 -18.67
C ASN A 167 1.90 7.97 -17.48
N LEU A 168 2.91 8.82 -17.24
CA LEU A 168 3.83 8.69 -16.11
C LEU A 168 3.22 9.35 -14.88
N ILE A 169 2.93 8.53 -13.88
CA ILE A 169 2.31 8.96 -12.64
C ILE A 169 3.32 9.03 -11.48
N ASN A 170 2.98 9.82 -10.49
CA ASN A 170 3.60 9.80 -9.18
C ASN A 170 3.37 8.44 -8.51
N ALA A 171 4.45 7.68 -8.30
CA ALA A 171 4.42 6.37 -7.66
C ALA A 171 4.61 6.41 -6.13
N GLY A 172 4.43 7.57 -5.50
CA GLY A 172 4.31 7.71 -4.06
C GLY A 172 5.60 7.52 -3.27
N THR A 173 6.77 7.64 -3.92
CA THR A 173 8.08 7.70 -3.24
C THR A 173 8.82 8.93 -3.70
N TYR A 174 9.37 9.69 -2.73
CA TYR A 174 10.05 10.96 -2.96
C TYR A 174 11.41 10.98 -2.29
N LEU A 175 12.36 11.70 -2.87
CA LEU A 175 13.58 12.15 -2.21
C LEU A 175 13.52 13.66 -2.09
N LEU A 176 13.74 14.17 -0.90
CA LEU A 176 13.63 15.60 -0.57
C LEU A 176 14.91 16.09 0.10
N GLU A 177 15.49 17.16 -0.45
CA GLU A 177 16.55 17.90 0.20
C GLU A 177 16.00 18.78 1.34
N PRO A 178 16.79 19.11 2.35
CA PRO A 178 16.35 19.93 3.49
C PRO A 178 15.73 21.27 3.09
N GLU A 179 16.16 21.88 1.99
CA GLU A 179 15.67 23.14 1.48
C GLU A 179 14.22 23.09 1.00
N VAL A 180 13.70 21.90 0.70
CA VAL A 180 12.28 21.72 0.33
C VAL A 180 11.36 22.10 1.50
N PHE A 181 11.77 21.80 2.73
CA PHE A 181 10.98 22.14 3.93
C PHE A 181 10.80 23.64 4.14
N ASP A 182 11.75 24.46 3.66
CA ASP A 182 11.64 25.92 3.73
C ASP A 182 10.63 26.50 2.72
N ARG A 183 10.19 25.69 1.76
CA ARG A 183 9.15 26.03 0.75
C ARG A 183 7.76 25.52 1.12
N MET A 184 7.64 24.74 2.19
CA MET A 184 6.39 24.19 2.67
C MET A 184 5.61 25.25 3.46
N PRO A 185 4.31 25.45 3.18
CA PRO A 185 3.45 26.31 3.99
C PRO A 185 3.19 25.69 5.36
N GLU A 186 2.70 26.49 6.30
CA GLU A 186 2.21 26.00 7.58
C GLU A 186 0.84 25.33 7.45
N GLY A 187 0.57 24.35 8.31
CA GLY A 187 -0.74 23.68 8.44
C GLY A 187 -0.96 22.54 7.45
N ALA A 188 -2.22 22.32 7.10
CA ALA A 188 -2.61 21.19 6.25
C ALA A 188 -2.50 21.53 4.76
N PHE A 189 -1.72 20.76 4.01
CA PHE A 189 -1.57 20.91 2.55
C PHE A 189 -1.13 19.60 1.89
N SER A 190 -1.23 19.54 0.55
CA SER A 190 -0.76 18.42 -0.27
C SER A 190 0.55 18.78 -0.97
N MET A 191 1.55 17.90 -0.92
CA MET A 191 2.79 18.02 -1.70
C MET A 191 2.48 18.15 -3.19
N GLU A 192 1.58 17.32 -3.66
CA GLU A 192 1.21 17.16 -5.07
C GLU A 192 0.52 18.40 -5.65
N ARG A 193 -0.18 19.18 -4.82
CA ARG A 193 -0.93 20.38 -5.24
C ARG A 193 -0.19 21.67 -4.99
N VAL A 194 0.73 21.69 -4.03
CA VAL A 194 1.34 22.93 -3.54
C VAL A 194 2.83 22.99 -3.82
N VAL A 195 3.58 21.94 -3.54
CA VAL A 195 5.05 21.96 -3.59
C VAL A 195 5.57 21.48 -4.94
N PHE A 196 5.16 20.30 -5.40
CA PHE A 196 5.69 19.71 -6.63
C PHE A 196 5.44 20.56 -7.89
N PRO A 197 4.27 21.20 -8.09
CA PRO A 197 4.10 22.09 -9.24
C PRO A 197 5.08 23.27 -9.26
N VAL A 198 5.36 23.86 -8.10
CA VAL A 198 6.31 24.98 -7.98
C VAL A 198 7.74 24.52 -8.27
N LEU A 199 8.17 23.41 -7.67
CA LEU A 199 9.51 22.84 -7.93
C LEU A 199 9.68 22.46 -9.40
N ALA A 200 8.64 21.94 -10.06
CA ALA A 200 8.67 21.62 -11.49
C ALA A 200 8.88 22.89 -12.34
N GLU A 201 8.15 23.98 -12.07
CA GLU A 201 8.28 25.26 -12.75
C GLU A 201 9.67 25.90 -12.56
N GLU A 202 10.28 25.68 -11.41
CA GLU A 202 11.62 26.19 -11.08
C GLU A 202 12.76 25.30 -11.64
N GLY A 203 12.44 24.11 -12.20
CA GLY A 203 13.45 23.14 -12.66
C GLY A 203 14.16 22.40 -11.51
N GLU A 204 13.55 22.35 -10.33
CA GLU A 204 14.05 21.73 -9.10
C GLU A 204 13.36 20.40 -8.75
N LEU A 205 12.62 19.82 -9.72
CA LEU A 205 11.96 18.54 -9.59
C LEU A 205 12.44 17.56 -10.65
N SER A 206 12.99 16.44 -10.24
CA SER A 206 13.38 15.36 -11.15
C SER A 206 12.48 14.14 -11.04
N GLY A 207 12.48 13.29 -12.06
CA GLY A 207 11.74 12.04 -12.12
C GLY A 207 12.65 10.83 -12.16
N PHE A 208 12.22 9.75 -11.52
CA PHE A 208 12.87 8.44 -11.58
C PHE A 208 11.88 7.37 -12.05
N PRO A 209 11.75 7.15 -13.38
CA PRO A 209 10.97 6.04 -13.92
C PRO A 209 11.61 4.69 -13.53
N PHE A 210 10.78 3.72 -13.15
CA PHE A 210 11.24 2.37 -12.84
C PHE A 210 10.34 1.30 -13.44
N GLU A 211 10.85 0.07 -13.50
CA GLU A 211 10.15 -1.09 -14.04
C GLU A 211 9.93 -2.15 -12.94
N GLY A 212 9.08 -3.14 -13.23
CA GLY A 212 8.80 -4.25 -12.34
C GLY A 212 7.35 -4.30 -11.90
N HIS A 213 7.02 -3.88 -10.69
CA HIS A 213 5.65 -3.80 -10.21
C HIS A 213 5.42 -2.58 -9.30
N PHE A 214 4.20 -2.08 -9.36
CA PHE A 214 3.70 -0.99 -8.53
C PHE A 214 2.20 -1.17 -8.31
N VAL A 215 1.76 -1.18 -7.05
CA VAL A 215 0.35 -1.22 -6.67
C VAL A 215 0.14 -0.29 -5.47
N ASP A 216 -0.81 0.64 -5.59
CA ASP A 216 -1.40 1.39 -4.47
C ASP A 216 -2.57 0.56 -3.91
N ALA A 217 -2.34 -0.14 -2.80
CA ALA A 217 -3.33 -1.02 -2.16
C ALA A 217 -4.41 -0.23 -1.40
N GLY A 218 -5.02 0.76 -2.06
CA GLY A 218 -5.97 1.71 -1.48
C GLY A 218 -7.44 1.32 -1.54
N THR A 219 -7.80 0.35 -2.37
CA THR A 219 -9.18 -0.14 -2.56
C THR A 219 -9.23 -1.66 -2.45
N PRO A 220 -10.42 -2.28 -2.28
CA PRO A 220 -10.52 -3.74 -2.31
C PRO A 220 -9.93 -4.38 -3.57
N GLU A 221 -10.18 -3.81 -4.73
CA GLU A 221 -9.66 -4.30 -6.00
C GLU A 221 -8.12 -4.23 -6.04
N SER A 222 -7.56 -3.07 -5.68
CA SER A 222 -6.10 -2.91 -5.66
C SER A 222 -5.42 -3.68 -4.51
N TYR A 223 -6.14 -3.98 -3.42
CA TYR A 223 -5.66 -4.90 -2.39
C TYR A 223 -5.51 -6.34 -2.94
N ILE A 224 -6.51 -6.82 -3.68
CA ILE A 224 -6.45 -8.14 -4.34
C ILE A 224 -5.31 -8.16 -5.39
N GLU A 225 -5.13 -7.09 -6.15
CA GLU A 225 -4.02 -6.94 -7.09
C GLU A 225 -2.66 -6.98 -6.37
N ALA A 226 -2.52 -6.28 -5.23
CA ALA A 226 -1.32 -6.31 -4.41
C ALA A 226 -1.02 -7.72 -3.87
N MET A 227 -2.05 -8.43 -3.38
CA MET A 227 -1.94 -9.82 -2.96
C MET A 227 -1.45 -10.72 -4.09
N GLN A 228 -2.07 -10.65 -5.28
CA GLN A 228 -1.68 -11.46 -6.44
C GLN A 228 -0.27 -11.10 -6.94
N THR A 229 0.08 -9.82 -6.90
CA THR A 229 1.43 -9.35 -7.26
C THR A 229 2.46 -9.90 -6.28
N SER A 230 2.16 -9.93 -4.98
CA SER A 230 3.01 -10.54 -3.96
C SER A 230 3.17 -12.05 -4.18
N ILE A 231 2.11 -12.76 -4.55
CA ILE A 231 2.17 -14.20 -4.88
C ILE A 231 3.07 -14.46 -6.09
N ARG A 232 2.95 -13.65 -7.15
CA ARG A 232 3.77 -13.79 -8.37
C ARG A 232 5.24 -13.46 -8.15
N ASN A 233 5.52 -12.46 -7.32
CA ASN A 233 6.88 -11.98 -7.03
C ASN A 233 7.42 -12.63 -5.74
N ARG A 234 7.76 -13.92 -5.83
CA ARG A 234 8.15 -14.78 -4.69
C ARG A 234 9.32 -14.27 -3.83
N ALA A 235 10.12 -13.34 -4.32
CA ALA A 235 11.20 -12.74 -3.54
C ALA A 235 10.69 -11.98 -2.29
N TRP A 236 9.42 -11.60 -2.27
CA TRP A 236 8.75 -10.86 -1.20
C TRP A 236 8.00 -11.76 -0.22
N VAL A 237 7.66 -12.95 -0.70
CA VAL A 237 6.92 -13.95 0.07
C VAL A 237 7.93 -15.01 0.42
N GLY A 238 8.36 -15.24 1.57
CA GLY A 238 9.34 -16.27 1.94
C GLY A 238 9.19 -17.61 1.21
N GLY A 239 9.29 -17.60 -0.10
CA GLY A 239 9.37 -18.59 -1.20
C GLY A 239 8.61 -19.90 -1.10
N GLU A 240 8.40 -20.45 0.10
CA GLU A 240 7.85 -21.80 0.31
C GLU A 240 6.31 -21.84 0.39
N SER A 241 5.67 -20.72 0.74
CA SER A 241 4.21 -20.67 0.95
C SER A 241 3.39 -20.40 -0.33
N ALA A 242 3.99 -20.05 -1.47
CA ALA A 242 3.30 -19.83 -2.73
C ALA A 242 3.28 -21.11 -3.58
N GLN A 243 2.09 -21.62 -3.91
CA GLN A 243 1.90 -22.85 -4.68
C GLN A 243 0.93 -22.63 -5.84
N GLY A 244 1.41 -22.81 -7.07
CA GLY A 244 0.53 -22.80 -8.24
C GLY A 244 -0.29 -21.51 -8.42
N GLY A 245 0.28 -20.34 -8.09
CA GLY A 245 -0.45 -19.06 -8.16
C GLY A 245 -1.31 -18.76 -6.93
N ASN A 246 -1.21 -19.59 -5.87
CA ASN A 246 -1.88 -19.39 -4.59
C ASN A 246 -0.87 -19.27 -3.46
N TRP A 247 -1.26 -18.62 -2.38
CA TRP A 247 -0.51 -18.62 -1.14
C TRP A 247 -1.33 -19.29 -0.03
N PHE A 248 -0.66 -20.15 0.75
CA PHE A 248 -1.27 -20.86 1.88
C PHE A 248 -0.41 -20.63 3.13
N GLY A 249 -1.04 -20.10 4.17
CA GLY A 249 -0.46 -20.02 5.51
C GLY A 249 -0.43 -21.39 6.20
N ASP A 250 0.02 -21.40 7.45
CA ASP A 250 0.14 -22.61 8.24
C ASP A 250 -1.22 -23.26 8.54
N SER A 251 -1.24 -24.61 8.54
CA SER A 251 -2.44 -25.38 8.94
C SER A 251 -3.69 -25.11 8.12
N VAL A 252 -3.57 -24.66 6.87
CA VAL A 252 -4.69 -24.53 5.94
C VAL A 252 -5.19 -25.90 5.51
N SER A 253 -6.51 -26.10 5.51
CA SER A 253 -7.18 -27.34 5.09
C SER A 253 -8.10 -27.08 3.92
N VAL A 254 -7.84 -27.72 2.77
CA VAL A 254 -8.66 -27.63 1.56
C VAL A 254 -9.16 -29.03 1.20
N ALA A 255 -10.46 -29.19 1.04
CA ALA A 255 -11.06 -30.43 0.60
C ALA A 255 -10.60 -30.80 -0.82
N SER A 256 -10.46 -32.11 -1.12
CA SER A 256 -9.90 -32.60 -2.39
C SER A 256 -10.72 -32.24 -3.64
N ASP A 257 -11.98 -31.91 -3.46
CA ASP A 257 -12.92 -31.50 -4.52
C ASP A 257 -13.20 -29.98 -4.49
N ALA A 258 -12.50 -29.19 -3.68
CA ALA A 258 -12.50 -27.74 -3.71
C ALA A 258 -11.48 -27.21 -4.72
N SER A 259 -11.75 -26.03 -5.31
CA SER A 259 -10.88 -25.36 -6.28
C SER A 259 -10.44 -24.00 -5.77
N ILE A 260 -9.12 -23.76 -5.77
CA ILE A 260 -8.52 -22.49 -5.36
C ILE A 260 -7.64 -21.98 -6.50
N SER A 261 -7.80 -20.71 -6.89
CA SER A 261 -6.97 -20.06 -7.89
C SER A 261 -6.73 -18.59 -7.57
N GLU A 262 -5.52 -18.13 -7.81
CA GLU A 262 -5.08 -16.72 -7.65
C GLU A 262 -5.42 -16.11 -6.29
N SER A 263 -5.44 -16.93 -5.24
CA SER A 263 -5.97 -16.59 -3.93
C SER A 263 -4.95 -16.80 -2.81
N ALA A 264 -5.12 -16.04 -1.72
CA ALA A 264 -4.40 -16.24 -0.47
C ALA A 264 -5.34 -16.78 0.61
N LEU A 265 -4.95 -17.89 1.23
CA LEU A 265 -5.61 -18.51 2.38
C LEU A 265 -4.65 -18.48 3.55
N ASP A 266 -4.96 -17.66 4.54
CA ASP A 266 -4.09 -17.51 5.70
C ASP A 266 -4.31 -18.63 6.73
N SER A 267 -3.43 -18.66 7.73
CA SER A 267 -3.26 -19.73 8.70
C SER A 267 -4.57 -20.18 9.36
N GLY A 268 -4.75 -21.48 9.45
CA GLY A 268 -5.96 -22.10 10.04
C GLY A 268 -7.20 -22.05 9.15
N GLY A 269 -7.10 -21.53 7.91
CA GLY A 269 -8.20 -21.48 6.94
C GLY A 269 -8.75 -22.88 6.58
N GLN A 270 -10.07 -23.02 6.45
CA GLN A 270 -10.74 -24.28 6.15
C GLN A 270 -11.69 -24.10 4.98
N ILE A 271 -11.49 -24.86 3.90
CA ILE A 271 -12.33 -24.85 2.72
C ILE A 271 -12.96 -26.22 2.53
N ALA A 272 -14.29 -26.31 2.68
CA ALA A 272 -15.02 -27.54 2.53
C ALA A 272 -15.32 -27.89 1.04
N GLY A 273 -15.72 -29.13 0.81
CA GLY A 273 -15.88 -29.72 -0.52
C GLY A 273 -16.88 -29.01 -1.41
N GLY A 274 -16.62 -29.09 -2.73
CA GLY A 274 -17.43 -28.46 -3.75
C GLY A 274 -17.36 -26.93 -3.78
N SER A 275 -16.49 -26.31 -2.98
CA SER A 275 -16.32 -24.84 -2.96
C SER A 275 -15.27 -24.37 -3.95
N THR A 276 -15.46 -23.16 -4.47
CA THR A 276 -14.55 -22.49 -5.40
C THR A 276 -14.15 -21.12 -4.81
N VAL A 277 -12.84 -20.86 -4.76
CA VAL A 277 -12.28 -19.57 -4.30
C VAL A 277 -11.33 -19.05 -5.38
N VAL A 278 -11.64 -17.88 -5.91
CA VAL A 278 -10.91 -17.27 -7.03
C VAL A 278 -10.55 -15.83 -6.68
N SER A 279 -9.31 -15.40 -6.96
CA SER A 279 -8.84 -14.01 -6.81
C SER A 279 -9.29 -13.39 -5.48
N SER A 280 -9.13 -14.13 -4.36
CA SER A 280 -9.67 -13.74 -3.07
C SER A 280 -8.64 -13.87 -1.95
N ALA A 281 -8.73 -12.97 -0.97
CA ALA A 281 -7.91 -12.98 0.24
C ALA A 281 -8.74 -13.44 1.44
N LEU A 282 -8.37 -14.54 2.05
CA LEU A 282 -8.98 -15.09 3.26
C LEU A 282 -7.98 -14.98 4.40
N LEU A 283 -8.29 -14.15 5.40
CA LEU A 283 -7.45 -13.93 6.58
C LEU A 283 -7.51 -15.14 7.55
N PRO A 284 -6.70 -15.14 8.64
CA PRO A 284 -6.59 -16.31 9.53
C PRO A 284 -7.93 -16.85 10.03
N ASN A 285 -8.01 -18.19 10.11
CA ASN A 285 -9.13 -18.95 10.67
C ASN A 285 -10.48 -18.74 9.95
N VAL A 286 -10.46 -18.37 8.69
CA VAL A 286 -11.70 -18.32 7.88
C VAL A 286 -12.20 -19.72 7.62
N ILE A 287 -13.51 -19.95 7.83
CA ILE A 287 -14.20 -21.21 7.54
C ILE A 287 -15.14 -20.99 6.38
N VAL A 288 -14.96 -21.77 5.31
CA VAL A 288 -15.87 -21.83 4.13
C VAL A 288 -16.54 -23.20 4.11
N GLU A 289 -17.85 -23.22 4.32
CA GLU A 289 -18.66 -24.45 4.22
C GLU A 289 -18.81 -24.91 2.77
N SER A 290 -19.43 -26.08 2.58
CA SER A 290 -19.51 -26.76 1.28
C SER A 290 -20.32 -25.99 0.22
N GLY A 291 -19.86 -26.09 -1.04
CA GLY A 291 -20.59 -25.57 -2.21
C GLY A 291 -20.57 -24.07 -2.38
N CYS A 292 -19.68 -23.35 -1.69
CA CYS A 292 -19.55 -21.90 -1.80
C CYS A 292 -18.84 -21.49 -3.09
N GLN A 293 -19.19 -20.32 -3.63
CA GLN A 293 -18.51 -19.65 -4.74
C GLN A 293 -18.06 -18.27 -4.25
N ILE A 294 -16.75 -18.05 -4.22
CA ILE A 294 -16.13 -16.82 -3.70
C ILE A 294 -15.17 -16.29 -4.77
N SER A 295 -15.39 -15.06 -5.22
CA SER A 295 -14.58 -14.43 -6.27
C SER A 295 -14.33 -12.94 -5.94
N GLY A 296 -13.08 -12.46 -6.08
CA GLY A 296 -12.72 -11.06 -5.87
C GLY A 296 -12.91 -10.57 -4.43
N CYS A 297 -13.01 -11.48 -3.45
CA CYS A 297 -13.44 -11.15 -2.09
C CYS A 297 -12.26 -10.92 -1.13
N MET A 298 -12.48 -10.00 -0.19
CA MET A 298 -11.68 -9.84 1.02
C MET A 298 -12.44 -10.40 2.22
N ILE A 299 -12.01 -11.53 2.78
CA ILE A 299 -12.70 -12.21 3.89
C ILE A 299 -11.90 -12.01 5.18
N GLY A 300 -12.48 -11.31 6.15
CA GLY A 300 -11.85 -10.98 7.43
C GLY A 300 -11.57 -12.21 8.30
N HIS A 301 -10.60 -12.08 9.21
CA HIS A 301 -10.19 -13.19 10.09
C HIS A 301 -11.37 -13.70 10.94
N ASN A 302 -11.38 -15.02 11.22
CA ASN A 302 -12.46 -15.72 11.94
C ASN A 302 -13.85 -15.61 11.30
N ALA A 303 -13.97 -15.15 10.04
CA ALA A 303 -15.26 -15.14 9.36
C ALA A 303 -15.71 -16.57 9.01
N HIS A 304 -17.03 -16.78 9.01
CA HIS A 304 -17.65 -18.07 8.69
C HIS A 304 -18.61 -17.90 7.52
N ILE A 305 -18.34 -18.56 6.40
CA ILE A 305 -19.15 -18.51 5.19
C ILE A 305 -20.02 -19.76 5.14
N GLY A 306 -21.33 -19.58 5.33
CA GLY A 306 -22.30 -20.68 5.35
C GLY A 306 -22.46 -21.34 3.99
N ALA A 307 -22.81 -22.64 3.98
CA ALA A 307 -22.85 -23.48 2.79
C ALA A 307 -23.69 -22.92 1.64
N ASN A 308 -23.24 -23.15 0.40
CA ASN A 308 -23.87 -22.68 -0.84
C ASN A 308 -24.01 -21.15 -0.95
N SER A 309 -23.16 -20.39 -0.27
CA SER A 309 -23.08 -18.93 -0.46
C SER A 309 -22.37 -18.57 -1.76
N ILE A 310 -22.78 -17.45 -2.38
CA ILE A 310 -22.19 -16.90 -3.58
C ILE A 310 -21.77 -15.46 -3.27
N LEU A 311 -20.47 -15.20 -3.22
CA LEU A 311 -19.90 -13.88 -2.92
C LEU A 311 -18.99 -13.44 -4.08
N GLU A 312 -19.24 -12.26 -4.62
CA GLU A 312 -18.45 -11.66 -5.70
C GLU A 312 -18.12 -10.22 -5.31
N ASP A 313 -16.84 -9.86 -5.30
CA ASP A 313 -16.31 -8.53 -4.96
C ASP A 313 -16.79 -7.98 -3.59
N VAL A 314 -16.93 -8.87 -2.60
CA VAL A 314 -17.45 -8.53 -1.26
C VAL A 314 -16.32 -8.42 -0.26
N VAL A 315 -16.36 -7.37 0.57
CA VAL A 315 -15.53 -7.27 1.77
C VAL A 315 -16.32 -7.78 2.97
N VAL A 316 -15.91 -8.94 3.51
CA VAL A 316 -16.52 -9.54 4.70
C VAL A 316 -15.74 -9.10 5.94
N ASP A 317 -16.47 -8.62 6.96
CA ASP A 317 -15.87 -8.16 8.21
C ASP A 317 -15.28 -9.31 9.03
N HIS A 318 -14.39 -8.97 9.96
CA HIS A 318 -13.81 -9.90 10.90
C HIS A 318 -14.89 -10.54 11.79
N GLY A 319 -14.82 -11.87 11.96
CA GLY A 319 -15.76 -12.61 12.77
C GLY A 319 -17.20 -12.68 12.22
N ALA A 320 -17.45 -12.14 11.03
CA ALA A 320 -18.79 -12.16 10.46
C ALA A 320 -19.25 -13.57 10.10
N VAL A 321 -20.54 -13.84 10.29
CA VAL A 321 -21.17 -15.10 9.92
C VAL A 321 -22.12 -14.88 8.74
N VAL A 322 -21.68 -15.28 7.56
CA VAL A 322 -22.51 -15.23 6.34
C VAL A 322 -23.51 -16.41 6.36
N PRO A 323 -24.82 -16.17 6.26
CA PRO A 323 -25.81 -17.23 6.34
C PRO A 323 -25.71 -18.20 5.14
N ARG A 324 -26.12 -19.45 5.36
CA ARG A 324 -26.23 -20.45 4.29
C ARG A 324 -27.07 -19.95 3.11
N GLY A 325 -26.56 -20.12 1.88
CA GLY A 325 -27.24 -19.74 0.65
C GLY A 325 -27.30 -18.22 0.43
N HIS A 326 -26.53 -17.44 1.17
CA HIS A 326 -26.42 -16.00 0.94
C HIS A 326 -25.76 -15.71 -0.42
N ALA A 327 -26.32 -14.74 -1.16
CA ALA A 327 -25.76 -14.28 -2.42
C ALA A 327 -25.59 -12.75 -2.40
N GLN A 328 -24.39 -12.30 -2.69
CA GLN A 328 -24.05 -10.87 -2.71
C GLN A 328 -23.00 -10.59 -3.78
N ASN A 329 -23.19 -9.48 -4.50
CA ASN A 329 -22.21 -8.93 -5.44
C ASN A 329 -21.89 -7.49 -5.01
N GLY A 330 -20.61 -7.25 -4.74
CA GLY A 330 -20.10 -5.98 -4.28
C GLY A 330 -20.46 -5.60 -2.84
N GLY A 331 -19.79 -4.55 -2.35
CA GLY A 331 -20.04 -3.94 -1.06
C GLY A 331 -19.50 -4.72 0.13
N VAL A 332 -20.11 -4.53 1.29
CA VAL A 332 -19.62 -5.00 2.59
C VAL A 332 -20.62 -5.95 3.23
N PHE A 333 -20.12 -6.99 3.92
CA PHE A 333 -20.95 -7.87 4.74
C PHE A 333 -20.37 -7.93 6.19
N PRO A 334 -21.22 -7.81 7.25
CA PRO A 334 -22.62 -7.37 7.18
C PRO A 334 -22.73 -5.93 6.65
N THR A 335 -23.82 -5.63 5.98
CA THR A 335 -24.10 -4.25 5.57
C THR A 335 -24.16 -3.36 6.81
N ALA A 336 -23.41 -2.24 6.79
CA ALA A 336 -23.52 -1.25 7.85
C ALA A 336 -24.97 -0.79 7.96
N GLY A 337 -25.57 -0.97 9.15
CA GLY A 337 -26.94 -0.56 9.43
C GLY A 337 -27.10 0.96 9.48
#